data_fbe33a6b9236320a2794106366a64bf1
#
_entry.id   fbe33a6b9236320a2794106366a64bf1
#
_cell.length_a   1.000
_cell.length_b   1.000
_cell.length_c   1.000
_cell.angle_alpha   90.00
_cell.angle_beta   90.00
_cell.angle_gamma   90.00
#
_symmetry.space_group_name_H-M   'P 1'
#
loop_
_entity.id
_entity.type
_entity.pdbx_description
1 polymer ?
#
loop_
_entity_poly.entity_id
_entity_poly.type
_entity_poly.pdbx_seq_one_letter_code
_entity_poly.pdbx_strand_id
1 'polypeptide(L)'
;SDHRRQRQMCIRDSISTVTGLGWRKAGDPVYLLGVPTADGESSTLGLAGSAYQQLAIGRLAGRPPETDFNLEARVGGLVRDAIARGLLASAHDCSDGGLSVALAESSMASDYGISADLAAGGVRMDRLLFGEGGCRVVVSVKSECVQAWAALVDAVEELPITPIGVVIDQPSLIIKVDQTPCLDLTLQQCRDAHAMALPRRIEADAEVAK
;
A
#
# COMPACT_ATOMS: atom_id res chain seq x y z
N SER A 1 36.69 -7.15 -14.81
CA SER A 1 36.47 -7.06 -13.35
C SER A 1 35.20 -6.32 -12.93
N ASP A 2 34.56 -5.58 -13.85
CA ASP A 2 33.35 -4.77 -13.55
C ASP A 2 32.06 -5.60 -13.38
N HIS A 3 31.97 -6.72 -14.08
CA HIS A 3 30.77 -7.59 -13.98
C HIS A 3 30.63 -8.31 -12.63
N ARG A 4 31.68 -8.45 -11.84
CA ARG A 4 31.60 -9.01 -10.48
C ARG A 4 30.98 -8.03 -9.49
N ARG A 5 31.22 -6.73 -9.63
CA ARG A 5 30.65 -5.70 -8.74
C ARG A 5 29.13 -5.52 -8.95
N GLN A 6 28.68 -5.56 -10.20
CA GLN A 6 27.24 -5.47 -10.51
C GLN A 6 26.45 -6.67 -9.97
N ARG A 7 27.03 -7.89 -9.99
CA ARG A 7 26.39 -9.07 -9.40
C ARG A 7 26.27 -8.98 -7.88
N GLN A 8 27.22 -8.34 -7.20
CA GLN A 8 27.20 -8.16 -5.73
C GLN A 8 26.13 -7.16 -5.27
N MET A 9 25.76 -6.18 -6.09
CA MET A 9 24.71 -5.20 -5.76
C MET A 9 23.29 -5.80 -5.74
N CYS A 10 23.06 -6.93 -6.40
CA CYS A 10 21.77 -7.62 -6.48
C CYS A 10 21.63 -8.81 -5.52
N ILE A 11 22.68 -9.16 -4.77
CA ILE A 11 22.64 -10.28 -3.81
C ILE A 11 22.33 -9.70 -2.43
N ARG A 12 21.15 -10.03 -1.90
CA ARG A 12 20.83 -9.78 -0.49
C ARG A 12 21.68 -10.70 0.38
N ASP A 13 22.47 -10.12 1.26
CA ASP A 13 23.39 -10.84 2.13
C ASP A 13 22.71 -11.71 3.20
N SER A 14 21.40 -11.54 3.42
CA SER A 14 20.63 -12.34 4.37
C SER A 14 19.16 -12.46 3.99
N ILE A 15 18.69 -13.69 3.80
CA ILE A 15 17.27 -14.01 3.62
C ILE A 15 16.47 -13.81 4.93
N SER A 16 17.13 -13.89 6.08
CA SER A 16 16.50 -13.75 7.39
C SER A 16 15.95 -12.35 7.68
N THR A 17 16.40 -11.33 6.94
CA THR A 17 15.96 -9.94 7.09
C THR A 17 14.97 -9.50 6.01
N VAL A 18 14.45 -10.43 5.19
CA VAL A 18 13.45 -10.11 4.16
C VAL A 18 12.09 -9.89 4.81
N THR A 19 11.53 -8.69 4.60
CA THR A 19 10.15 -8.38 4.95
C THR A 19 9.30 -8.47 3.69
N GLY A 20 8.26 -9.30 3.70
CA GLY A 20 7.30 -9.46 2.60
C GLY A 20 6.13 -8.49 2.72
N LEU A 21 5.24 -8.49 1.72
CA LEU A 21 4.06 -7.62 1.70
C LEU A 21 2.88 -8.18 2.52
N GLY A 22 2.74 -9.51 2.65
CA GLY A 22 1.59 -10.15 3.32
C GLY A 22 1.60 -9.98 4.83
N TRP A 23 0.41 -9.80 5.42
CA TRP A 23 0.22 -9.75 6.87
C TRP A 23 0.75 -11.00 7.56
N ARG A 24 1.17 -10.91 8.83
CA ARG A 24 1.78 -12.03 9.53
C ARG A 24 0.99 -12.51 10.76
N LYS A 25 0.29 -11.58 11.43
CA LYS A 25 -0.38 -11.89 12.70
C LYS A 25 -1.55 -10.94 12.93
N ALA A 26 -2.69 -11.49 13.36
CA ALA A 26 -3.81 -10.69 13.83
C ALA A 26 -3.41 -9.88 15.08
N GLY A 27 -3.86 -8.63 15.14
CA GLY A 27 -3.50 -7.68 16.17
C GLY A 27 -2.29 -6.80 15.85
N ASP A 28 -1.56 -7.05 14.77
CA ASP A 28 -0.50 -6.15 14.33
C ASP A 28 -1.11 -4.83 13.82
N PRO A 29 -0.71 -3.66 14.37
CA PRO A 29 -1.19 -2.37 13.91
C PRO A 29 -0.61 -2.03 12.54
N VAL A 30 -1.43 -1.37 11.72
CA VAL A 30 -1.09 -0.99 10.35
C VAL A 30 -0.99 0.52 10.22
N TYR A 31 0.09 0.99 9.60
CA TYR A 31 0.39 2.39 9.37
C TYR A 31 0.56 2.69 7.89
N LEU A 32 0.12 3.88 7.49
CA LEU A 32 0.46 4.50 6.21
C LEU A 32 1.60 5.50 6.45
N LEU A 33 2.69 5.34 5.75
CA LEU A 33 3.84 6.24 5.74
C LEU A 33 3.77 7.13 4.50
N GLY A 34 4.15 8.40 4.62
CA GLY A 34 4.13 9.36 3.52
C GLY A 34 2.81 10.14 3.44
N VAL A 35 2.38 10.51 2.24
CA VAL A 35 1.21 11.39 2.04
C VAL A 35 -0.04 10.82 2.73
N PRO A 36 -0.64 11.53 3.72
CA PRO A 36 -1.81 11.04 4.44
C PRO A 36 -3.07 11.02 3.57
N THR A 37 -4.06 10.23 3.97
CA THR A 37 -5.33 10.11 3.24
C THR A 37 -6.13 11.41 3.22
N ALA A 38 -6.05 12.19 4.29
CA ALA A 38 -6.77 13.45 4.46
C ALA A 38 -6.11 14.66 3.77
N ASP A 39 -4.98 14.48 3.07
CA ASP A 39 -4.31 15.57 2.36
C ASP A 39 -4.92 15.79 0.97
N GLY A 40 -5.94 16.62 0.91
CA GLY A 40 -6.62 17.01 -0.31
C GLY A 40 -5.81 17.94 -1.24
N GLU A 41 -4.81 18.63 -0.70
CA GLU A 41 -4.02 19.63 -1.41
C GLU A 41 -2.73 19.07 -2.01
N SER A 42 -2.33 17.87 -1.63
CA SER A 42 -1.07 17.29 -2.11
C SER A 42 -1.04 17.13 -3.62
N SER A 43 -0.04 17.72 -4.27
CA SER A 43 0.25 17.56 -5.69
C SER A 43 0.89 16.20 -6.00
N THR A 44 1.36 15.48 -4.98
CA THR A 44 2.07 14.20 -5.13
C THR A 44 1.12 13.00 -5.12
N LEU A 45 -0.20 13.19 -4.92
CA LEU A 45 -1.21 12.16 -4.92
C LEU A 45 -2.36 12.54 -5.85
N GLY A 46 -2.78 11.65 -6.75
CA GLY A 46 -3.88 11.96 -7.65
C GLY A 46 -4.44 10.77 -8.41
N LEU A 47 -5.46 11.03 -9.22
CA LEU A 47 -6.09 10.02 -10.09
C LEU A 47 -5.64 10.15 -11.55
N ALA A 48 -4.96 11.25 -11.90
CA ALA A 48 -4.51 11.47 -13.26
C ALA A 48 -3.40 10.47 -13.64
N GLY A 49 -3.64 9.71 -14.69
CA GLY A 49 -2.74 8.64 -15.13
C GLY A 49 -2.90 7.31 -14.39
N SER A 50 -3.82 7.23 -13.41
CA SER A 50 -3.99 6.04 -12.57
C SER A 50 -4.72 4.88 -13.28
N ALA A 51 -4.53 3.67 -12.77
CA ALA A 51 -5.28 2.49 -13.18
C ALA A 51 -6.78 2.67 -12.96
N TYR A 52 -7.18 3.33 -11.86
CA TYR A 52 -8.58 3.67 -11.59
C TYR A 52 -9.17 4.57 -12.67
N GLN A 53 -8.43 5.62 -13.09
CA GLN A 53 -8.89 6.53 -14.14
C GLN A 53 -9.08 5.77 -15.46
N GLN A 54 -8.14 4.91 -15.83
CA GLN A 54 -8.25 4.09 -17.04
C GLN A 54 -9.50 3.20 -17.00
N LEU A 55 -9.82 2.63 -15.84
CA LEU A 55 -11.01 1.78 -15.67
C LEU A 55 -12.32 2.59 -15.69
N ALA A 56 -12.36 3.73 -15.00
CA ALA A 56 -13.57 4.52 -14.80
C ALA A 56 -13.98 5.30 -16.06
N ILE A 57 -13.02 5.81 -16.84
CA ILE A 57 -13.30 6.65 -18.02
C ILE A 57 -12.68 6.14 -19.32
N GLY A 58 -12.05 4.97 -19.33
CA GLY A 58 -11.52 4.32 -20.53
C GLY A 58 -10.29 5.01 -21.14
N ARG A 59 -9.74 6.04 -20.51
CA ARG A 59 -8.56 6.77 -21.01
C ARG A 59 -7.76 7.40 -19.89
N LEU A 60 -6.48 7.56 -20.11
CA LEU A 60 -5.60 8.36 -19.25
C LEU A 60 -5.74 9.84 -19.63
N ALA A 61 -5.84 10.70 -18.63
CA ALA A 61 -6.00 12.15 -18.83
C ALA A 61 -5.48 12.92 -17.60
N GLY A 62 -5.17 14.20 -17.81
CA GLY A 62 -4.68 15.07 -16.76
C GLY A 62 -3.17 15.06 -16.61
N ARG A 63 -2.68 15.78 -15.60
CA ARG A 63 -1.26 15.85 -15.24
C ARG A 63 -0.97 14.80 -14.18
N PRO A 64 0.02 13.91 -14.38
CA PRO A 64 0.44 12.96 -13.35
C PRO A 64 0.83 13.67 -12.06
N PRO A 65 0.71 12.99 -10.89
CA PRO A 65 1.20 13.51 -9.63
C PRO A 65 2.68 13.88 -9.69
N GLU A 66 3.07 14.87 -8.93
CA GLU A 66 4.48 15.27 -8.78
C GLU A 66 5.20 14.29 -7.85
N THR A 67 6.52 14.19 -7.97
CA THR A 67 7.32 13.35 -7.08
C THR A 67 8.05 14.24 -6.07
N ASP A 68 7.83 14.00 -4.78
CA ASP A 68 8.64 14.58 -3.71
C ASP A 68 9.77 13.63 -3.34
N PHE A 69 10.93 13.83 -3.96
CA PHE A 69 12.12 13.00 -3.75
C PHE A 69 12.66 13.05 -2.30
N ASN A 70 12.43 14.15 -1.58
CA ASN A 70 12.86 14.28 -0.19
C ASN A 70 11.98 13.41 0.72
N LEU A 71 10.67 13.48 0.53
CA LEU A 71 9.72 12.65 1.26
C LEU A 71 9.98 11.16 0.95
N GLU A 72 10.19 10.80 -0.32
CA GLU A 72 10.47 9.43 -0.74
C GLU A 72 11.76 8.87 -0.10
N ALA A 73 12.82 9.66 -0.10
CA ALA A 73 14.08 9.27 0.54
C ALA A 73 13.92 9.04 2.05
N ARG A 74 13.12 9.88 2.73
CA ARG A 74 12.83 9.78 4.17
C ARG A 74 11.94 8.58 4.49
N VAL A 75 10.86 8.37 3.75
CA VAL A 75 10.00 7.18 3.89
C VAL A 75 10.82 5.90 3.68
N GLY A 76 11.57 5.84 2.58
CA GLY A 76 12.45 4.70 2.29
C GLY A 76 13.52 4.49 3.35
N GLY A 77 14.06 5.56 3.94
CA GLY A 77 14.99 5.52 5.07
C GLY A 77 14.37 4.85 6.30
N LEU A 78 13.21 5.35 6.73
CA LEU A 78 12.49 4.80 7.88
C LEU A 78 12.12 3.32 7.69
N VAL A 79 11.61 2.95 6.51
CA VAL A 79 11.25 1.55 6.21
C VAL A 79 12.47 0.64 6.31
N ARG A 80 13.61 1.04 5.71
CA ARG A 80 14.87 0.25 5.81
C ARG A 80 15.34 0.09 7.24
N ASP A 81 15.31 1.16 8.04
CA ASP A 81 15.73 1.12 9.44
C ASP A 81 14.80 0.23 10.27
N ALA A 82 13.50 0.33 10.07
CA ALA A 82 12.52 -0.50 10.77
C ALA A 82 12.65 -1.99 10.41
N ILE A 83 12.91 -2.31 9.14
CA ILE A 83 13.22 -3.67 8.68
C ILE A 83 14.51 -4.18 9.32
N ALA A 84 15.58 -3.39 9.29
CA ALA A 84 16.87 -3.77 9.87
C ALA A 84 16.79 -4.05 11.38
N ARG A 85 15.94 -3.30 12.09
CA ARG A 85 15.66 -3.52 13.52
C ARG A 85 14.65 -4.64 13.79
N GLY A 86 14.08 -5.25 12.75
CA GLY A 86 13.10 -6.33 12.86
C GLY A 86 11.75 -5.92 13.42
N LEU A 87 11.37 -4.63 13.34
CA LEU A 87 10.14 -4.08 13.88
C LEU A 87 8.91 -4.38 13.03
N LEU A 88 9.09 -4.47 11.69
CA LEU A 88 7.99 -4.69 10.75
C LEU A 88 7.67 -6.16 10.59
N ALA A 89 6.37 -6.47 10.51
CA ALA A 89 5.85 -7.76 10.10
C ALA A 89 5.68 -7.82 8.58
N SER A 90 5.24 -6.70 7.97
CA SER A 90 5.13 -6.56 6.51
C SER A 90 5.37 -5.13 6.06
N ALA A 91 5.68 -4.95 4.77
CA ALA A 91 5.80 -3.65 4.12
C ALA A 91 5.39 -3.79 2.65
N HIS A 92 4.59 -2.85 2.13
CA HIS A 92 4.12 -2.78 0.76
C HIS A 92 3.98 -1.33 0.31
N ASP A 93 4.48 -1.01 -0.87
CA ASP A 93 4.29 0.32 -1.48
C ASP A 93 2.87 0.47 -2.04
N CYS A 94 2.37 1.70 -2.06
CA CYS A 94 1.12 2.03 -2.73
C CYS A 94 1.42 2.43 -4.18
N SER A 95 1.37 1.47 -5.09
CA SER A 95 1.59 1.63 -6.53
C SER A 95 0.27 1.72 -7.29
N ASP A 96 0.13 0.96 -8.39
CA ASP A 96 -1.08 0.91 -9.22
C ASP A 96 -2.33 0.56 -8.40
N GLY A 97 -3.39 1.36 -8.57
CA GLY A 97 -4.64 1.19 -7.84
C GLY A 97 -4.66 1.78 -6.41
N GLY A 98 -3.55 2.38 -5.96
CA GLY A 98 -3.46 3.16 -4.73
C GLY A 98 -3.59 2.34 -3.44
N LEU A 99 -4.05 3.00 -2.38
CA LEU A 99 -4.07 2.43 -1.03
C LEU A 99 -4.95 1.19 -0.91
N SER A 100 -6.15 1.21 -1.50
CA SER A 100 -7.10 0.09 -1.37
C SER A 100 -6.57 -1.18 -2.02
N VAL A 101 -5.88 -1.06 -3.15
CA VAL A 101 -5.27 -2.20 -3.83
C VAL A 101 -4.08 -2.72 -3.02
N ALA A 102 -3.21 -1.86 -2.50
CA ALA A 102 -2.11 -2.27 -1.63
C ALA A 102 -2.58 -3.04 -0.38
N LEU A 103 -3.68 -2.59 0.25
CA LEU A 103 -4.30 -3.31 1.38
C LEU A 103 -4.87 -4.68 0.96
N ALA A 104 -5.51 -4.74 -0.22
CA ALA A 104 -6.05 -6.00 -0.76
C ALA A 104 -4.91 -6.98 -1.08
N GLU A 105 -3.84 -6.53 -1.73
CA GLU A 105 -2.69 -7.36 -2.09
C GLU A 105 -1.97 -7.90 -0.85
N SER A 106 -1.77 -7.07 0.17
CA SER A 106 -1.20 -7.52 1.44
C SER A 106 -2.07 -8.56 2.13
N SER A 107 -3.38 -8.43 2.02
CA SER A 107 -4.35 -9.41 2.57
C SER A 107 -4.38 -10.68 1.73
N MET A 108 -4.38 -10.58 0.39
CA MET A 108 -4.38 -11.75 -0.51
C MET A 108 -3.08 -12.57 -0.43
N ALA A 109 -1.96 -11.94 -0.13
CA ALA A 109 -0.65 -12.58 0.03
C ALA A 109 -0.51 -13.35 1.37
N SER A 110 -1.53 -13.30 2.18
CA SER A 110 -1.64 -14.01 3.46
C SER A 110 -3.04 -14.59 3.64
N ASP A 111 -3.31 -15.24 4.78
CA ASP A 111 -4.65 -15.66 5.15
C ASP A 111 -5.32 -14.71 6.16
N TYR A 112 -4.67 -13.58 6.46
CA TYR A 112 -5.15 -12.55 7.36
C TYR A 112 -5.84 -11.42 6.58
N GLY A 113 -6.90 -10.86 7.16
CA GLY A 113 -7.55 -9.66 6.67
C GLY A 113 -7.05 -8.39 7.34
N ILE A 114 -7.70 -7.29 7.00
CA ILE A 114 -7.47 -5.99 7.62
C ILE A 114 -8.80 -5.31 7.95
N SER A 115 -8.85 -4.62 9.09
CA SER A 115 -9.85 -3.61 9.41
C SER A 115 -9.20 -2.25 9.44
N ALA A 116 -9.44 -1.46 8.38
CA ALA A 116 -8.89 -0.11 8.24
C ALA A 116 -9.99 0.94 8.46
N ASP A 117 -9.60 2.09 9.03
CA ASP A 117 -10.43 3.28 9.15
C ASP A 117 -9.62 4.49 8.71
N LEU A 118 -10.01 5.10 7.60
CA LEU A 118 -9.29 6.14 6.91
C LEU A 118 -9.95 7.50 7.18
N ALA A 119 -9.16 8.51 7.52
CA ALA A 119 -9.67 9.88 7.60
C ALA A 119 -9.79 10.46 6.20
N ALA A 120 -10.97 10.99 5.83
CA ALA A 120 -11.19 11.60 4.52
C ALA A 120 -10.71 13.06 4.46
N GLY A 121 -10.84 13.83 5.53
CA GLY A 121 -10.44 15.25 5.52
C GLY A 121 -11.09 16.08 4.41
N GLY A 122 -12.26 15.67 3.91
CA GLY A 122 -12.92 16.33 2.77
C GLY A 122 -12.40 15.89 1.38
N VAL A 123 -11.47 14.96 1.31
CA VAL A 123 -10.97 14.38 0.04
C VAL A 123 -12.04 13.53 -0.61
N ARG A 124 -12.13 13.59 -1.93
CA ARG A 124 -13.03 12.70 -2.70
C ARG A 124 -12.67 11.24 -2.43
N MET A 125 -13.69 10.40 -2.26
CA MET A 125 -13.55 8.98 -1.92
C MET A 125 -12.66 8.20 -2.91
N ASP A 126 -12.86 8.41 -4.19
CA ASP A 126 -12.07 7.75 -5.23
C ASP A 126 -10.58 8.14 -5.19
N ARG A 127 -10.27 9.41 -4.92
CA ARG A 127 -8.88 9.86 -4.74
C ARG A 127 -8.26 9.29 -3.47
N LEU A 128 -9.02 9.21 -2.39
CA LEU A 128 -8.57 8.64 -1.12
C LEU A 128 -8.21 7.17 -1.27
N LEU A 129 -9.07 6.38 -1.92
CA LEU A 129 -8.94 4.94 -2.04
C LEU A 129 -7.99 4.51 -3.16
N PHE A 130 -8.05 5.18 -4.32
CA PHE A 130 -7.39 4.77 -5.56
C PHE A 130 -6.41 5.80 -6.12
N GLY A 131 -6.15 6.89 -5.39
CA GLY A 131 -5.13 7.85 -5.78
C GLY A 131 -3.77 7.20 -5.82
N GLU A 132 -3.07 7.38 -6.93
CA GLU A 132 -1.70 6.94 -7.15
C GLU A 132 -0.74 8.11 -6.96
N GLY A 133 0.48 7.80 -6.57
CA GLY A 133 1.52 8.78 -6.35
C GLY A 133 2.64 8.17 -5.53
N GLY A 134 3.82 8.79 -5.62
CA GLY A 134 4.98 8.37 -4.88
C GLY A 134 4.87 8.58 -3.39
N CYS A 135 5.81 8.01 -2.66
CA CYS A 135 6.04 8.29 -1.25
C CYS A 135 5.05 7.65 -0.27
N ARG A 136 4.21 6.70 -0.70
CA ARG A 136 3.32 5.99 0.23
C ARG A 136 3.70 4.53 0.39
N VAL A 137 3.88 4.10 1.65
CA VAL A 137 4.14 2.71 2.02
C VAL A 137 3.21 2.31 3.15
N VAL A 138 2.55 1.16 3.01
CA VAL A 138 1.79 0.53 4.07
C VAL A 138 2.70 -0.43 4.81
N VAL A 139 2.73 -0.36 6.14
CA VAL A 139 3.49 -1.27 6.98
C VAL A 139 2.62 -1.85 8.08
N SER A 140 2.81 -3.13 8.41
CA SER A 140 2.33 -3.68 9.68
C SER A 140 3.51 -3.82 10.65
N VAL A 141 3.30 -3.36 11.88
CA VAL A 141 4.28 -3.40 12.95
C VAL A 141 3.98 -4.61 13.83
N LYS A 142 5.00 -5.38 14.18
CA LYS A 142 4.82 -6.49 15.13
C LYS A 142 4.24 -5.97 16.44
N SER A 143 3.18 -6.58 16.92
CA SER A 143 2.47 -6.14 18.14
C SER A 143 3.38 -6.03 19.36
N GLU A 144 4.39 -6.89 19.47
CA GLU A 144 5.42 -6.85 20.51
C GLU A 144 6.45 -5.73 20.32
N CYS A 145 6.53 -5.12 19.14
CA CYS A 145 7.51 -4.07 18.79
C CYS A 145 6.93 -2.64 18.77
N VAL A 146 5.66 -2.44 19.13
CA VAL A 146 4.96 -1.16 19.02
C VAL A 146 5.68 -0.03 19.79
N GLN A 147 6.22 -0.30 20.97
CA GLN A 147 6.98 0.70 21.73
C GLN A 147 8.29 1.11 21.04
N ALA A 148 9.02 0.12 20.49
CA ALA A 148 10.25 0.39 19.75
C ALA A 148 9.97 1.11 18.43
N TRP A 149 8.84 0.80 17.78
CA TRP A 149 8.35 1.52 16.61
C TRP A 149 8.03 2.99 16.95
N ALA A 150 7.27 3.25 18.02
CA ALA A 150 6.96 4.60 18.46
C ALA A 150 8.23 5.42 18.70
N ALA A 151 9.21 4.85 19.41
CA ALA A 151 10.49 5.52 19.64
C ALA A 151 11.29 5.80 18.35
N LEU A 152 11.19 4.91 17.34
CA LEU A 152 11.81 5.15 16.04
C LEU A 152 11.10 6.28 15.28
N VAL A 153 9.77 6.30 15.32
CA VAL A 153 8.93 7.34 14.67
C VAL A 153 9.18 8.70 15.29
N ASP A 154 9.21 8.79 16.62
CA ASP A 154 9.45 10.04 17.36
C ASP A 154 10.85 10.66 17.05
N ALA A 155 11.81 9.82 16.62
CA ALA A 155 13.13 10.28 16.23
C ALA A 155 13.20 10.81 14.78
N VAL A 156 12.14 10.65 13.98
CA VAL A 156 12.07 11.11 12.59
C VAL A 156 11.19 12.34 12.51
N GLU A 157 11.81 13.52 12.44
CA GLU A 157 11.09 14.79 12.34
C GLU A 157 10.27 14.88 11.04
N GLU A 158 9.05 15.45 11.13
CA GLU A 158 8.19 15.86 10.00
C GLU A 158 7.84 14.77 8.96
N LEU A 159 7.92 13.49 9.29
CA LEU A 159 7.46 12.44 8.40
C LEU A 159 6.01 12.10 8.71
N PRO A 160 5.05 12.25 7.75
CA PRO A 160 3.68 11.85 7.99
C PRO A 160 3.60 10.33 8.17
N ILE A 161 3.09 9.91 9.32
CA ILE A 161 2.86 8.50 9.69
C ILE A 161 1.47 8.43 10.30
N THR A 162 0.57 7.73 9.61
CA THR A 162 -0.84 7.66 9.98
C THR A 162 -1.20 6.24 10.39
N PRO A 163 -1.68 5.98 11.60
CA PRO A 163 -2.29 4.70 11.92
C PRO A 163 -3.59 4.56 11.11
N ILE A 164 -3.73 3.47 10.37
CA ILE A 164 -4.87 3.26 9.47
C ILE A 164 -5.71 2.04 9.81
N GLY A 165 -5.26 1.18 10.70
CA GLY A 165 -6.02 -0.01 11.07
C GLY A 165 -5.23 -1.08 11.78
N VAL A 166 -5.77 -2.28 11.75
CA VAL A 166 -5.21 -3.47 12.41
C VAL A 166 -5.43 -4.71 11.56
N VAL A 167 -4.46 -5.60 11.55
CA VAL A 167 -4.59 -6.93 10.95
C VAL A 167 -5.61 -7.75 11.74
N ILE A 168 -6.52 -8.42 11.06
CA ILE A 168 -7.56 -9.26 11.66
C ILE A 168 -7.42 -10.72 11.20
N ASP A 169 -7.87 -11.64 12.04
CA ASP A 169 -7.85 -13.08 11.74
C ASP A 169 -8.91 -13.47 10.68
N GLN A 170 -10.00 -12.69 10.61
CA GLN A 170 -11.03 -12.87 9.60
C GLN A 170 -10.47 -12.55 8.20
N PRO A 171 -10.63 -13.45 7.20
CA PRO A 171 -10.11 -13.25 5.85
C PRO A 171 -10.97 -12.26 5.04
N SER A 172 -10.94 -10.99 5.44
CA SER A 172 -11.74 -9.90 4.88
C SER A 172 -10.93 -8.62 4.72
N LEU A 173 -11.25 -7.87 3.68
CA LEU A 173 -10.81 -6.49 3.48
C LEU A 173 -11.95 -5.56 3.93
N ILE A 174 -11.82 -4.97 5.10
CA ILE A 174 -12.79 -4.04 5.66
C ILE A 174 -12.18 -2.64 5.68
N ILE A 175 -12.74 -1.72 4.91
CA ILE A 175 -12.31 -0.32 4.91
C ILE A 175 -13.51 0.55 5.30
N LYS A 176 -13.31 1.36 6.33
CA LYS A 176 -14.18 2.46 6.73
C LYS A 176 -13.53 3.78 6.34
N VAL A 177 -14.34 4.78 6.14
CA VAL A 177 -13.89 6.16 5.96
C VAL A 177 -14.69 7.03 6.92
N ASP A 178 -14.01 7.73 7.82
CA ASP A 178 -14.61 8.49 8.91
C ASP A 178 -15.65 7.65 9.68
N GLN A 179 -15.29 6.43 10.08
CA GLN A 179 -16.11 5.43 10.77
C GLN A 179 -17.26 4.83 9.91
N THR A 180 -17.49 5.34 8.69
CA THR A 180 -18.55 4.85 7.80
C THR A 180 -18.04 3.68 6.97
N PRO A 181 -18.72 2.52 6.93
CA PRO A 181 -18.34 1.40 6.09
C PRO A 181 -18.29 1.79 4.61
N CYS A 182 -17.19 1.49 3.95
CA CYS A 182 -16.95 1.81 2.54
C CYS A 182 -16.72 0.56 1.69
N LEU A 183 -15.87 -0.35 2.16
CA LEU A 183 -15.61 -1.65 1.53
C LEU A 183 -15.70 -2.76 2.59
N ASP A 184 -16.36 -3.85 2.22
CA ASP A 184 -16.40 -5.08 3.01
C ASP A 184 -16.40 -6.26 2.02
N LEU A 185 -15.21 -6.81 1.77
CA LEU A 185 -14.97 -7.85 0.80
C LEU A 185 -14.28 -9.04 1.45
N THR A 186 -14.71 -10.24 1.11
CA THR A 186 -13.94 -11.43 1.46
C THR A 186 -12.66 -11.50 0.63
N LEU A 187 -11.60 -12.09 1.17
CA LEU A 187 -10.36 -12.30 0.40
C LEU A 187 -10.57 -13.20 -0.80
N GLN A 188 -11.57 -14.09 -0.77
CA GLN A 188 -11.93 -14.90 -1.92
C GLN A 188 -12.44 -14.01 -3.08
N GLN A 189 -13.32 -13.05 -2.79
CA GLN A 189 -13.79 -12.08 -3.79
C GLN A 189 -12.63 -11.28 -4.40
N CYS A 190 -11.67 -10.84 -3.57
CA CYS A 190 -10.48 -10.14 -4.05
C CYS A 190 -9.61 -11.04 -4.95
N ARG A 191 -9.35 -12.28 -4.53
CA ARG A 191 -8.58 -13.26 -5.30
C ARG A 191 -9.24 -13.60 -6.63
N ASP A 192 -10.56 -13.82 -6.64
CA ASP A 192 -11.31 -14.12 -7.85
C ASP A 192 -11.28 -12.94 -8.83
N ALA A 193 -11.43 -11.71 -8.34
CA ALA A 193 -11.34 -10.52 -9.16
C ALA A 193 -9.94 -10.39 -9.80
N HIS A 194 -8.89 -10.60 -9.00
CA HIS A 194 -7.50 -10.53 -9.47
C HIS A 194 -7.18 -11.66 -10.48
N ALA A 195 -7.51 -12.90 -10.16
CA ALA A 195 -7.23 -14.06 -11.01
C ALA A 195 -7.98 -14.04 -12.34
N MET A 196 -9.23 -13.50 -12.35
CA MET A 196 -10.07 -13.45 -13.53
C MET A 196 -9.91 -12.18 -14.36
N ALA A 197 -9.08 -11.22 -13.94
CA ALA A 197 -8.92 -9.96 -14.65
C ALA A 197 -8.42 -10.16 -16.09
N LEU A 198 -7.34 -10.90 -16.26
CA LEU A 198 -6.76 -11.18 -17.59
C LEU A 198 -7.59 -12.14 -18.43
N PRO A 199 -8.09 -13.30 -17.93
CA PRO A 199 -8.98 -14.17 -18.67
C PRO A 199 -10.20 -13.46 -19.24
N ARG A 200 -10.93 -12.69 -18.40
CA ARG A 200 -12.11 -11.93 -18.84
C ARG A 200 -11.79 -10.91 -19.94
N ARG A 201 -10.63 -10.27 -19.89
CA ARG A 201 -10.22 -9.31 -20.92
C ARG A 201 -9.93 -10.01 -22.26
N ILE A 202 -9.23 -11.15 -22.22
CA ILE A 202 -8.95 -11.94 -23.41
C ILE A 202 -10.24 -12.45 -24.06
N GLU A 203 -11.21 -12.91 -23.27
CA GLU A 203 -12.51 -13.38 -23.77
C GLU A 203 -13.31 -12.25 -24.41
N ALA A 204 -13.35 -11.06 -23.78
CA ALA A 204 -14.02 -9.90 -24.29
C ALA A 204 -13.43 -9.42 -25.64
N ASP A 205 -12.09 -9.37 -25.73
CA ASP A 205 -11.42 -8.97 -26.97
C ASP A 205 -11.64 -10.00 -28.09
N ALA A 206 -11.78 -11.29 -27.78
CA ALA A 206 -12.09 -12.34 -28.75
C ALA A 206 -13.55 -12.29 -29.26
N GLU A 207 -14.49 -11.77 -28.47
CA GLU A 207 -15.88 -11.56 -28.89
C GLU A 207 -16.03 -10.35 -29.83
N VAL A 208 -15.26 -9.29 -29.60
CA VAL A 208 -15.24 -8.08 -30.45
C VAL A 208 -14.61 -8.34 -31.81
N ALA A 209 -13.73 -9.35 -31.92
CA ALA A 209 -13.04 -9.72 -33.15
C ALA A 209 -13.85 -10.65 -34.08
N LYS A 210 -15.05 -11.05 -33.68
CA LYS A 210 -16.01 -11.84 -34.50
C LYS A 210 -17.08 -10.97 -35.11
#